data_751360e97013a3d58041808fcf08307f
#
_entry.id   751360e97013a3d58041808fcf08307f
#
_cell.length_a   1.000
_cell.length_b   1.000
_cell.length_c   1.000
_cell.angle_alpha   90.00
_cell.angle_beta   90.00
_cell.angle_gamma   90.00
#
_symmetry.space_group_name_H-M   'P 1'
#
loop_
_entity.id
_entity.type
_entity.pdbx_description
1 polymer ?
#
loop_
_entity_poly.entity_id
_entity_poly.type
_entity_poly.pdbx_seq_one_letter_code
_entity_poly.pdbx_strand_id
1 'polypeptide(L)'
;KLWRKNIVGIVILIASDERIEKFRHPVPTEKKVKKSVMVVLGARKYGLIVSLTRIVHFGKLPEDLKRKHFAVCKVDTALISSTKKGKTIGEVFSEGIKTYRITGYPDEWQKHHQGGPTGYMTRYYRATKKINEIIKENYAFAWNPSITGTKSEDTIITNEENQIIITEDKNWPLLRIETEKGEFLRPDILIK
;
A
#
# COMPACT_ATOMS: atom_id res chain seq x y z
N LYS A 1 -3.21 -14.09 17.88
CA LYS A 1 -3.42 -15.12 16.81
C LYS A 1 -2.20 -15.30 15.92
N LEU A 2 -1.46 -14.24 15.54
CA LEU A 2 -0.25 -14.33 14.69
C LEU A 2 0.83 -15.23 15.31
N TRP A 3 1.09 -15.08 16.59
CA TRP A 3 2.07 -15.86 17.35
C TRP A 3 1.87 -17.38 17.24
N ARG A 4 0.61 -17.84 17.24
CA ARG A 4 0.28 -19.27 17.08
C ARG A 4 0.64 -19.83 15.69
N LYS A 5 0.96 -18.96 14.72
CA LYS A 5 1.35 -19.31 13.34
C LYS A 5 2.82 -18.98 13.06
N ASN A 6 3.63 -18.72 14.10
CA ASN A 6 5.02 -18.28 13.98
C ASN A 6 5.18 -17.01 13.13
N ILE A 7 4.21 -16.09 13.22
CA ILE A 7 4.25 -14.80 12.56
C ILE A 7 4.52 -13.71 13.59
N VAL A 8 5.56 -12.91 13.37
CA VAL A 8 5.95 -11.79 14.24
C VAL A 8 5.57 -10.48 13.59
N GLY A 9 4.75 -9.68 14.28
CA GLY A 9 4.51 -8.28 13.87
C GLY A 9 5.72 -7.42 14.22
N ILE A 10 6.42 -6.94 13.21
CA ILE A 10 7.64 -6.11 13.37
C ILE A 10 7.36 -4.61 13.13
N VAL A 11 6.31 -4.29 12.39
CA VAL A 11 5.75 -2.95 12.26
C VAL A 11 4.27 -3.05 12.56
N ILE A 12 3.81 -2.33 13.57
CA ILE A 12 2.41 -2.24 13.93
C ILE A 12 2.09 -0.76 14.12
N LEU A 13 1.41 -0.18 13.12
CA LEU A 13 0.96 1.20 13.18
C LEU A 13 -0.57 1.20 13.15
N ILE A 14 -1.17 1.92 14.08
CA ILE A 14 -2.62 2.00 14.20
C ILE A 14 -3.01 3.47 14.41
N ALA A 15 -3.89 3.96 13.55
CA ALA A 15 -4.53 5.26 13.71
C ALA A 15 -6.03 5.12 13.75
N SER A 16 -6.68 5.89 14.60
CA SER A 16 -8.13 6.05 14.62
C SER A 16 -8.52 7.49 14.27
N ASP A 17 -9.61 7.62 13.52
CA ASP A 17 -10.28 8.89 13.23
C ASP A 17 -9.32 9.94 12.63
N GLU A 18 -9.29 11.16 13.18
CA GLU A 18 -8.46 12.27 12.73
C GLU A 18 -6.94 11.98 12.77
N ARG A 19 -6.50 10.95 13.50
CA ARG A 19 -5.09 10.56 13.52
C ARG A 19 -4.64 9.95 12.20
N ILE A 20 -5.55 9.38 11.41
CA ILE A 20 -5.24 8.84 10.07
C ILE A 20 -4.75 9.96 9.13
N GLU A 21 -5.32 11.16 9.27
CA GLU A 21 -4.92 12.32 8.46
C GLU A 21 -3.62 12.95 8.96
N LYS A 22 -3.45 13.02 10.29
CA LYS A 22 -2.36 13.74 10.94
C LYS A 22 -1.02 13.01 10.89
N PHE A 23 -1.04 11.68 10.90
CA PHE A 23 0.18 10.88 11.05
C PHE A 23 0.33 9.85 9.94
N ARG A 24 1.49 9.81 9.29
CA ARG A 24 1.83 8.79 8.26
C ARG A 24 2.36 7.48 8.88
N HIS A 25 2.98 7.57 10.06
CA HIS A 25 3.46 6.43 10.85
C HIS A 25 2.88 6.50 12.29
N PRO A 26 1.57 6.29 12.44
CA PRO A 26 0.89 6.46 13.72
C PRO A 26 1.19 5.32 14.68
N VAL A 27 1.86 5.60 15.78
CA VAL A 27 2.02 4.66 16.89
C VAL A 27 0.65 4.41 17.54
N PRO A 28 0.34 3.16 17.95
CA PRO A 28 -0.88 2.84 18.70
C PRO A 28 -1.02 3.69 19.96
N THR A 29 -2.26 4.03 20.32
CA THR A 29 -2.59 4.78 21.53
C THR A 29 -3.84 4.18 22.18
N GLU A 30 -4.14 4.57 23.41
CA GLU A 30 -5.37 4.17 24.14
C GLU A 30 -6.66 4.83 23.59
N LYS A 31 -6.56 5.64 22.52
CA LYS A 31 -7.72 6.30 21.94
C LYS A 31 -8.68 5.28 21.32
N LYS A 32 -9.93 5.30 21.79
CA LYS A 32 -11.00 4.44 21.24
C LYS A 32 -11.40 4.91 19.84
N VAL A 33 -11.61 3.95 18.95
CA VAL A 33 -12.12 4.19 17.59
C VAL A 33 -13.55 4.70 17.67
N LYS A 34 -13.87 5.77 16.92
CA LYS A 34 -15.23 6.32 16.80
C LYS A 34 -15.84 6.05 15.42
N LYS A 35 -15.06 6.29 14.37
CA LYS A 35 -15.53 6.18 12.97
C LYS A 35 -14.61 5.33 12.10
N SER A 36 -13.31 5.54 12.17
CA SER A 36 -12.38 4.83 11.30
C SER A 36 -11.17 4.32 12.05
N VAL A 37 -10.63 3.19 11.59
CA VAL A 37 -9.33 2.71 12.03
C VAL A 37 -8.51 2.25 10.81
N MET A 38 -7.28 2.70 10.74
CA MET A 38 -6.27 2.20 9.79
C MET A 38 -5.26 1.36 10.54
N VAL A 39 -5.01 0.16 10.04
CA VAL A 39 -3.99 -0.76 10.54
C VAL A 39 -2.94 -0.97 9.45
N VAL A 40 -1.70 -0.68 9.78
CA VAL A 40 -0.52 -0.99 8.96
C VAL A 40 0.27 -2.08 9.66
N LEU A 41 0.48 -3.18 8.98
CA LEU A 41 1.17 -4.34 9.52
C LEU A 41 2.38 -4.68 8.65
N GLY A 42 3.56 -4.71 9.26
CA GLY A 42 4.73 -5.42 8.74
C GLY A 42 4.88 -6.74 9.51
N ALA A 43 4.74 -7.86 8.85
CA ALA A 43 4.78 -9.18 9.45
C ALA A 43 5.95 -9.99 8.92
N ARG A 44 6.67 -10.69 9.82
CA ARG A 44 7.82 -11.54 9.49
C ARG A 44 7.50 -13.00 9.76
N LYS A 45 7.80 -13.85 8.77
CA LYS A 45 7.77 -15.31 8.91
C LYS A 45 8.96 -15.91 8.15
N TYR A 46 9.68 -16.83 8.77
CA TYR A 46 10.87 -17.46 8.18
C TYR A 46 11.93 -16.46 7.68
N GLY A 47 12.06 -15.31 8.37
CA GLY A 47 12.96 -14.23 7.98
C GLY A 47 12.39 -13.24 6.97
N LEU A 48 11.42 -13.65 6.15
CA LEU A 48 10.81 -12.81 5.13
C LEU A 48 9.71 -11.91 5.70
N ILE A 49 9.62 -10.71 5.15
CA ILE A 49 8.72 -9.66 5.62
C ILE A 49 7.71 -9.31 4.54
N VAL A 50 6.45 -9.23 4.93
CA VAL A 50 5.37 -8.67 4.11
C VAL A 50 4.78 -7.46 4.82
N SER A 51 4.27 -6.50 4.06
CA SER A 51 3.60 -5.31 4.56
C SER A 51 2.24 -5.14 3.90
N LEU A 52 1.26 -4.70 4.68
CA LEU A 52 -0.08 -4.39 4.19
C LEU A 52 -0.72 -3.29 5.02
N THR A 53 -1.66 -2.56 4.42
CA THR A 53 -2.55 -1.63 5.12
C THR A 53 -4.00 -2.01 4.88
N ARG A 54 -4.83 -1.92 5.94
CA ARG A 54 -6.28 -2.11 5.86
C ARG A 54 -7.00 -1.03 6.65
N ILE A 55 -8.16 -0.60 6.13
CA ILE A 55 -8.98 0.45 6.75
C ILE A 55 -10.37 -0.09 6.99
N VAL A 56 -10.88 0.14 8.20
CA VAL A 56 -12.27 -0.14 8.58
C VAL A 56 -12.96 1.19 8.88
N HIS A 57 -14.19 1.36 8.40
CA HIS A 57 -15.04 2.51 8.70
C HIS A 57 -16.37 2.04 9.28
N PHE A 58 -16.82 2.72 10.33
CA PHE A 58 -18.09 2.43 11.01
C PHE A 58 -19.15 3.45 10.58
N GLY A 59 -20.24 2.95 9.99
CA GLY A 59 -21.34 3.77 9.49
C GLY A 59 -21.14 4.19 8.02
N LYS A 60 -21.82 5.28 7.61
CA LYS A 60 -21.79 5.75 6.22
C LYS A 60 -20.43 6.34 5.86
N LEU A 61 -19.80 5.79 4.85
CA LEU A 61 -18.50 6.28 4.34
C LEU A 61 -18.65 7.68 3.72
N PRO A 62 -17.86 8.69 4.17
CA PRO A 62 -17.87 10.02 3.57
C PRO A 62 -17.41 9.98 2.09
N GLU A 63 -18.09 10.71 1.21
CA GLU A 63 -17.79 10.74 -0.22
C GLU A 63 -16.37 11.26 -0.51
N ASP A 64 -15.86 12.20 0.27
CA ASP A 64 -14.47 12.67 0.15
C ASP A 64 -13.46 11.55 0.45
N LEU A 65 -13.69 10.77 1.50
CA LEU A 65 -12.82 9.62 1.84
C LEU A 65 -12.89 8.54 0.75
N LYS A 66 -14.07 8.25 0.23
CA LYS A 66 -14.28 7.31 -0.88
C LYS A 66 -13.50 7.74 -2.13
N ARG A 67 -13.63 9.02 -2.51
CA ARG A 67 -12.89 9.60 -3.65
C ARG A 67 -11.37 9.52 -3.48
N LYS A 68 -10.87 9.88 -2.29
CA LYS A 68 -9.44 9.80 -1.95
C LYS A 68 -8.94 8.36 -1.97
N HIS A 69 -9.74 7.43 -1.44
CA HIS A 69 -9.37 6.01 -1.42
C HIS A 69 -9.32 5.42 -2.82
N PHE A 70 -10.29 5.74 -3.67
CA PHE A 70 -10.26 5.35 -5.08
C PHE A 70 -9.01 5.90 -5.79
N ALA A 71 -8.66 7.17 -5.55
CA ALA A 71 -7.48 7.80 -6.14
C ALA A 71 -6.17 7.13 -5.69
N VAL A 72 -6.01 6.83 -4.39
CA VAL A 72 -4.80 6.16 -3.90
C VAL A 72 -4.70 4.71 -4.40
N CYS A 73 -5.82 4.02 -4.56
CA CYS A 73 -5.85 2.68 -5.18
C CYS A 73 -5.42 2.73 -6.65
N LYS A 74 -5.77 3.79 -7.42
CA LYS A 74 -5.22 4.02 -8.77
C LYS A 74 -3.71 4.21 -8.77
N VAL A 75 -3.18 4.97 -7.83
CA VAL A 75 -1.73 5.16 -7.69
C VAL A 75 -1.04 3.84 -7.36
N ASP A 76 -1.60 3.07 -6.43
CA ASP A 76 -1.07 1.77 -6.05
C ASP A 76 -1.09 0.77 -7.22
N THR A 77 -2.19 0.75 -7.98
CA THR A 77 -2.30 -0.03 -9.21
C THR A 77 -1.23 0.37 -10.24
N ALA A 78 -0.98 1.66 -10.43
CA ALA A 78 0.04 2.13 -11.36
C ALA A 78 1.45 1.69 -10.93
N LEU A 79 1.78 1.78 -9.65
CA LEU A 79 3.03 1.27 -9.09
C LEU A 79 3.15 -0.24 -9.30
N ILE A 80 2.14 -1.01 -8.91
CA ILE A 80 2.12 -2.47 -9.04
C ILE A 80 2.25 -2.89 -10.51
N SER A 81 1.36 -2.40 -11.38
CA SER A 81 1.33 -2.79 -12.79
C SER A 81 2.58 -2.40 -13.59
N SER A 82 3.32 -1.41 -13.10
CA SER A 82 4.58 -0.97 -13.70
C SER A 82 5.80 -1.71 -13.14
N THR A 83 5.66 -2.41 -12.00
CA THR A 83 6.73 -3.19 -11.39
C THR A 83 6.95 -4.48 -12.17
N LYS A 84 7.71 -4.40 -13.25
CA LYS A 84 7.96 -5.51 -14.18
C LYS A 84 9.45 -5.72 -14.38
N LYS A 85 9.85 -6.98 -14.68
CA LYS A 85 11.20 -7.33 -15.10
C LYS A 85 11.67 -6.41 -16.23
N GLY A 86 12.87 -5.91 -16.12
CA GLY A 86 13.51 -5.02 -17.10
C GLY A 86 13.22 -3.52 -16.92
N LYS A 87 12.23 -3.16 -16.10
CA LYS A 87 12.01 -1.76 -15.72
C LYS A 87 12.96 -1.34 -14.59
N THR A 88 13.28 -0.07 -14.52
CA THR A 88 14.00 0.49 -13.36
C THR A 88 13.00 0.88 -12.26
N ILE A 89 13.46 0.84 -11.01
CA ILE A 89 12.65 1.30 -9.87
C ILE A 89 12.26 2.77 -10.01
N GLY A 90 13.14 3.59 -10.59
CA GLY A 90 12.88 5.00 -10.87
C GLY A 90 11.76 5.24 -11.89
N GLU A 91 11.68 4.39 -12.93
CA GLU A 91 10.57 4.43 -13.90
C GLU A 91 9.24 4.10 -13.20
N VAL A 92 9.19 3.03 -12.40
CA VAL A 92 7.99 2.65 -11.63
C VAL A 92 7.55 3.77 -10.70
N PHE A 93 8.49 4.33 -9.95
CA PHE A 93 8.20 5.46 -9.05
C PHE A 93 7.64 6.67 -9.82
N SER A 94 8.15 6.93 -11.02
CA SER A 94 7.70 8.05 -11.87
C SER A 94 6.27 7.85 -12.37
N GLU A 95 5.86 6.62 -12.69
CA GLU A 95 4.46 6.29 -13.03
C GLU A 95 3.51 6.54 -11.84
N GLY A 96 3.92 6.18 -10.63
CA GLY A 96 3.16 6.53 -9.43
C GLY A 96 2.94 8.04 -9.28
N ILE A 97 3.99 8.85 -9.45
CA ILE A 97 3.87 10.33 -9.38
C ILE A 97 2.97 10.87 -10.47
N LYS A 98 3.09 10.37 -11.71
CA LYS A 98 2.20 10.75 -12.81
C LYS A 98 0.74 10.47 -12.44
N THR A 99 0.47 9.33 -11.84
CA THR A 99 -0.88 8.93 -11.44
C THR A 99 -1.42 9.80 -10.30
N TYR A 100 -0.60 10.21 -9.33
CA TYR A 100 -1.00 11.21 -8.33
C TYR A 100 -1.49 12.51 -8.97
N ARG A 101 -0.81 13.01 -10.02
CA ARG A 101 -1.22 14.22 -10.75
C ARG A 101 -2.55 14.02 -11.46
N ILE A 102 -2.69 12.92 -12.21
CA ILE A 102 -3.91 12.59 -12.97
C ILE A 102 -5.12 12.44 -12.04
N THR A 103 -4.93 11.91 -10.85
CA THR A 103 -6.01 11.73 -9.87
C THR A 103 -6.34 12.99 -9.06
N GLY A 104 -5.65 14.11 -9.28
CA GLY A 104 -5.92 15.39 -8.64
C GLY A 104 -5.22 15.60 -7.29
N TYR A 105 -4.19 14.79 -6.99
CA TYR A 105 -3.43 14.87 -5.73
C TYR A 105 -1.92 15.00 -5.95
N PRO A 106 -1.44 16.00 -6.71
CA PRO A 106 -0.07 16.08 -7.24
C PRO A 106 1.04 16.11 -6.18
N ASP A 107 0.75 16.57 -4.96
CA ASP A 107 1.76 16.79 -3.92
C ASP A 107 1.73 15.75 -2.80
N GLU A 108 0.74 14.85 -2.78
CA GLU A 108 0.59 13.85 -1.70
C GLU A 108 1.75 12.86 -1.62
N TRP A 109 2.40 12.54 -2.74
CA TRP A 109 3.56 11.65 -2.76
C TRP A 109 4.76 12.19 -1.96
N GLN A 110 4.86 13.50 -1.75
CA GLN A 110 5.95 14.14 -1.01
C GLN A 110 5.78 13.99 0.50
N LYS A 111 4.56 13.75 0.97
CA LYS A 111 4.21 13.66 2.39
C LYS A 111 4.58 12.32 3.03
N HIS A 112 4.90 11.30 2.22
CA HIS A 112 5.24 9.96 2.67
C HIS A 112 6.09 9.24 1.61
N HIS A 113 6.99 8.34 2.02
CA HIS A 113 7.68 7.49 1.05
C HIS A 113 6.69 6.52 0.38
N GLN A 114 6.93 6.20 -0.89
CA GLN A 114 5.98 5.39 -1.67
C GLN A 114 6.25 3.88 -1.58
N GLY A 115 7.19 3.45 -0.75
CA GLY A 115 7.58 2.04 -0.63
C GLY A 115 8.91 1.74 -1.29
N GLY A 116 9.06 0.51 -1.75
CA GLY A 116 10.25 0.02 -2.40
C GLY A 116 10.47 -1.48 -2.21
N PRO A 117 11.67 -2.00 -2.58
CA PRO A 117 12.03 -3.41 -2.43
C PRO A 117 11.98 -3.87 -0.98
N THR A 118 11.49 -5.08 -0.76
CA THR A 118 11.35 -5.72 0.55
C THR A 118 11.84 -7.17 0.48
N GLY A 119 11.93 -7.84 1.62
CA GLY A 119 12.35 -9.23 1.71
C GLY A 119 12.77 -9.55 3.14
N TYR A 120 14.06 -9.62 3.44
CA TYR A 120 14.58 -9.75 4.81
C TYR A 120 14.56 -8.44 5.60
N MET A 121 14.35 -7.30 4.91
CA MET A 121 14.15 -5.97 5.48
C MET A 121 12.75 -5.47 5.12
N THR A 122 12.16 -4.62 5.98
CA THR A 122 10.85 -3.97 5.69
C THR A 122 10.91 -3.15 4.41
N ARG A 123 12.06 -2.53 4.17
CA ARG A 123 12.48 -1.88 2.91
C ARG A 123 14.00 -1.95 2.87
N TYR A 124 14.57 -2.44 1.80
CA TYR A 124 16.02 -2.34 1.59
C TYR A 124 16.43 -0.88 1.41
N TYR A 125 15.60 -0.13 0.70
CA TYR A 125 15.68 1.33 0.55
C TYR A 125 14.32 1.87 0.08
N ARG A 126 14.14 3.17 0.20
CA ARG A 126 12.93 3.86 -0.30
C ARG A 126 13.10 4.14 -1.78
N ALA A 127 12.10 3.80 -2.57
CA ALA A 127 12.10 4.08 -4.00
C ALA A 127 12.11 5.59 -4.26
N THR A 128 12.90 6.02 -5.24
CA THR A 128 12.97 7.39 -5.74
C THR A 128 13.18 7.38 -7.25
N LYS A 129 12.96 8.51 -7.92
CA LYS A 129 13.20 8.67 -9.37
C LYS A 129 14.65 8.38 -9.80
N LYS A 130 15.62 8.48 -8.87
CA LYS A 130 17.05 8.38 -9.17
C LYS A 130 17.57 6.93 -9.15
N ILE A 131 16.74 5.96 -8.80
CA ILE A 131 17.18 4.57 -8.66
C ILE A 131 17.08 3.87 -10.01
N ASN A 132 18.25 3.56 -10.57
CA ASN A 132 18.39 2.89 -11.87
C ASN A 132 18.52 1.35 -11.75
N GLU A 133 18.27 0.79 -10.55
CA GLU A 133 18.27 -0.66 -10.37
C GLU A 133 17.16 -1.29 -11.21
N ILE A 134 17.56 -2.30 -12.01
CA ILE A 134 16.66 -3.04 -12.90
C ILE A 134 15.95 -4.13 -12.08
N ILE A 135 14.65 -4.14 -12.17
CA ILE A 135 13.78 -5.14 -11.54
C ILE A 135 14.00 -6.50 -12.22
N LYS A 136 14.25 -7.52 -11.39
CA LYS A 136 14.42 -8.92 -11.81
C LYS A 136 13.21 -9.74 -11.35
N GLU A 137 13.14 -10.98 -11.79
CA GLU A 137 12.21 -11.97 -11.25
C GLU A 137 12.44 -12.24 -9.77
N ASN A 138 11.38 -12.64 -9.10
CA ASN A 138 11.37 -12.96 -7.68
C ASN A 138 11.79 -11.80 -6.77
N TYR A 139 11.75 -10.56 -7.27
CA TYR A 139 11.89 -9.37 -6.46
C TYR A 139 10.57 -9.07 -5.75
N ALA A 140 10.64 -8.87 -4.45
CA ALA A 140 9.49 -8.45 -3.66
C ALA A 140 9.48 -6.94 -3.48
N PHE A 141 8.31 -6.33 -3.63
CA PHE A 141 8.07 -4.92 -3.37
C PHE A 141 6.89 -4.74 -2.43
N ALA A 142 6.96 -3.75 -1.57
CA ALA A 142 5.81 -3.27 -0.84
C ALA A 142 5.65 -1.79 -1.17
N TRP A 143 4.71 -1.50 -2.08
CA TRP A 143 4.28 -0.14 -2.39
C TRP A 143 3.26 0.30 -1.35
N ASN A 144 3.32 1.56 -0.92
CA ASN A 144 2.45 2.08 0.12
C ASN A 144 2.03 3.53 -0.11
N PRO A 145 1.51 3.86 -1.29
CA PRO A 145 1.03 5.20 -1.59
C PRO A 145 -0.06 5.63 -0.60
N SER A 146 -0.11 6.93 -0.32
CA SER A 146 -1.08 7.50 0.59
C SER A 146 -1.57 8.87 0.11
N ILE A 147 -2.83 9.15 0.34
CA ILE A 147 -3.44 10.48 0.27
C ILE A 147 -3.93 10.81 1.68
N THR A 148 -3.85 12.07 2.09
CA THR A 148 -4.25 12.49 3.44
C THR A 148 -5.61 11.92 3.83
N GLY A 149 -5.63 11.06 4.85
CA GLY A 149 -6.82 10.35 5.34
C GLY A 149 -6.96 8.90 4.86
N THR A 150 -6.12 8.45 3.91
CA THR A 150 -6.20 7.07 3.38
C THR A 150 -4.86 6.56 2.86
N LYS A 151 -4.76 5.23 2.66
CA LYS A 151 -3.56 4.55 2.19
C LYS A 151 -3.94 3.22 1.52
N SER A 152 -3.21 2.84 0.48
CA SER A 152 -3.22 1.49 -0.07
C SER A 152 -1.84 0.88 0.09
N GLU A 153 -1.75 -0.39 0.52
CA GLU A 153 -0.49 -1.10 0.68
C GLU A 153 -0.70 -2.59 0.63
N ASP A 154 0.05 -3.23 -0.25
CA ASP A 154 0.24 -4.68 -0.29
C ASP A 154 1.68 -5.02 -0.68
N THR A 155 2.07 -6.26 -0.43
CA THR A 155 3.34 -6.81 -0.89
C THR A 155 3.12 -7.65 -2.14
N ILE A 156 3.95 -7.41 -3.14
CA ILE A 156 3.95 -8.14 -4.41
C ILE A 156 5.28 -8.85 -4.63
N ILE A 157 5.26 -9.89 -5.46
CA ILE A 157 6.45 -10.54 -6.02
C ILE A 157 6.36 -10.48 -7.54
N THR A 158 7.46 -10.10 -8.20
CA THR A 158 7.58 -10.13 -9.66
C THR A 158 7.84 -11.56 -10.14
N ASN A 159 7.20 -11.96 -11.23
CA ASN A 159 7.54 -13.15 -11.99
C ASN A 159 7.91 -12.78 -13.45
N GLU A 160 7.99 -13.75 -14.35
CA GLU A 160 8.35 -13.50 -15.74
C GLU A 160 7.41 -12.53 -16.45
N GLU A 161 6.11 -12.65 -16.24
CA GLU A 161 5.08 -11.92 -17.00
C GLU A 161 4.38 -10.85 -16.17
N ASN A 162 4.13 -11.12 -14.87
CA ASN A 162 3.23 -10.33 -14.05
C ASN A 162 3.76 -10.09 -12.63
N GLN A 163 2.88 -9.63 -11.76
CA GLN A 163 3.10 -9.48 -10.32
C GLN A 163 2.07 -10.31 -9.56
N ILE A 164 2.50 -10.99 -8.51
CA ILE A 164 1.64 -11.73 -7.60
C ILE A 164 1.47 -10.91 -6.32
N ILE A 165 0.25 -10.57 -5.95
CA ILE A 165 -0.06 -9.91 -4.68
C ILE A 165 -0.14 -10.99 -3.61
N ILE A 166 0.88 -11.09 -2.76
CA ILE A 166 0.98 -12.17 -1.75
C ILE A 166 0.27 -11.84 -0.43
N THR A 167 -0.25 -10.64 -0.28
CA THR A 167 -1.00 -10.18 0.90
C THR A 167 -2.50 -10.01 0.61
N GLU A 168 -2.96 -10.51 -0.52
CA GLU A 168 -4.38 -10.52 -0.88
C GLU A 168 -5.19 -11.36 0.12
N ASP A 169 -6.37 -10.85 0.49
CA ASP A 169 -7.37 -11.58 1.28
C ASP A 169 -8.70 -11.56 0.54
N LYS A 170 -9.15 -12.74 0.10
CA LYS A 170 -10.41 -12.92 -0.63
C LYS A 170 -11.66 -12.57 0.18
N ASN A 171 -11.54 -12.50 1.51
CA ASN A 171 -12.64 -12.11 2.40
C ASN A 171 -12.68 -10.59 2.69
N TRP A 172 -11.69 -9.84 2.19
CA TRP A 172 -11.66 -8.39 2.30
C TRP A 172 -12.40 -7.75 1.12
N PRO A 173 -13.18 -6.67 1.31
CA PRO A 173 -13.83 -5.98 0.19
C PRO A 173 -12.76 -5.46 -0.78
N LEU A 174 -13.02 -5.63 -2.07
CA LEU A 174 -12.11 -5.27 -3.14
C LEU A 174 -12.71 -4.20 -4.04
N LEU A 175 -11.90 -3.21 -4.38
CA LEU A 175 -12.19 -2.15 -5.33
C LEU A 175 -11.60 -2.51 -6.70
N ARG A 176 -12.41 -2.44 -7.75
CA ARG A 176 -11.96 -2.66 -9.12
C ARG A 176 -11.34 -1.38 -9.69
N ILE A 177 -10.13 -1.49 -10.19
CA ILE A 177 -9.40 -0.41 -10.85
C ILE A 177 -9.15 -0.83 -12.29
N GLU A 178 -9.84 -0.22 -13.22
CA GLU A 178 -9.63 -0.41 -14.65
C GLU A 178 -8.42 0.39 -15.13
N THR A 179 -7.60 -0.23 -15.94
CA THR A 179 -6.43 0.37 -16.60
C THR A 179 -6.34 -0.13 -18.04
N GLU A 180 -5.52 0.50 -18.87
CA GLU A 180 -5.21 0.03 -20.22
C GLU A 180 -4.55 -1.38 -20.22
N LYS A 181 -4.00 -1.82 -19.08
CA LYS A 181 -3.34 -3.11 -18.89
C LYS A 181 -4.27 -4.19 -18.32
N GLY A 182 -5.56 -3.88 -18.16
CA GLY A 182 -6.56 -4.76 -17.56
C GLY A 182 -7.10 -4.28 -16.22
N GLU A 183 -7.88 -5.14 -15.58
CA GLU A 183 -8.50 -4.90 -14.28
C GLU A 183 -7.56 -5.33 -13.15
N PHE A 184 -7.46 -4.48 -12.12
CA PHE A 184 -6.73 -4.75 -10.88
C PHE A 184 -7.66 -4.65 -9.67
N LEU A 185 -7.54 -5.59 -8.76
CA LEU A 185 -8.28 -5.59 -7.51
C LEU A 185 -7.42 -5.00 -6.40
N ARG A 186 -7.94 -3.97 -5.71
CA ARG A 186 -7.27 -3.35 -4.57
C ARG A 186 -8.14 -3.41 -3.32
N PRO A 187 -7.56 -3.55 -2.12
CA PRO A 187 -8.34 -3.54 -0.89
C PRO A 187 -9.14 -2.25 -0.75
N ASP A 188 -10.46 -2.40 -0.63
CA ASP A 188 -11.36 -1.29 -0.31
C ASP A 188 -11.43 -1.03 1.19
N ILE A 189 -12.11 0.03 1.59
CA ILE A 189 -12.44 0.31 2.99
C ILE A 189 -13.56 -0.65 3.43
N LEU A 190 -13.31 -1.43 4.47
CA LEU A 190 -14.33 -2.30 5.06
C LEU A 190 -15.33 -1.46 5.84
N ILE A 191 -16.59 -1.48 5.44
CA ILE A 191 -17.69 -0.77 6.12
C ILE A 191 -18.36 -1.72 7.12
N LYS A 192 -18.59 -1.25 8.35
CA LYS A 192 -19.27 -1.96 9.45
C LYS A 192 -20.40 -1.11 10.03
#